data_c0ac4027e74f65a98bed92a56f4a7bcc
#
_entry.id   c0ac4027e74f65a98bed92a56f4a7bcc
#
_cell.length_a   1.000
_cell.length_b   1.000
_cell.length_c   1.000
_cell.angle_alpha   90.00
_cell.angle_beta   90.00
_cell.angle_gamma   90.00
#
_symmetry.space_group_name_H-M   'P 1'
#
loop_
_entity.id
_entity.type
_entity.pdbx_description
1 polymer ?
#
loop_
_entity_poly.entity_id
_entity_poly.type
_entity_poly.pdbx_seq_one_letter_code
_entity_poly.pdbx_strand_id
1 'polypeptide(L)'
;GGISGDEHGMDEKMAEQSLLAIEEADVVLFLVDAKAGFTAADQMIGEHLRKRNKRSYVVANKVDNIDPDMARAEFAPLGMGDAIPIAGAHGRGISQLLEVALSSFPRDEDDAEEGEPEIVLEGEEAKRIPGPGEKDGIKIAIIGRPNVGKSTLVNRMLGEDRVIVYDQPGTTRDSIYIPFERNDEKYTLIDTAG
;
A
#
# COMPACT_ATOMS: atom_id res chain seq x y z
N GLY A 1 6.02 35.65 -14.79
CA GLY A 1 4.68 35.48 -14.24
C GLY A 1 4.09 34.18 -14.73
N GLY A 2 3.72 33.23 -13.87
CA GLY A 2 2.83 32.16 -14.26
C GLY A 2 3.29 30.73 -14.01
N ILE A 3 4.10 30.43 -12.99
CA ILE A 3 4.47 29.03 -12.67
C ILE A 3 3.93 28.57 -11.31
N SER A 4 3.45 29.47 -10.46
CA SER A 4 2.99 29.13 -9.10
C SER A 4 1.54 28.61 -9.01
N GLY A 5 0.78 28.65 -10.08
CA GLY A 5 -0.62 28.15 -10.10
C GLY A 5 -0.73 26.65 -10.40
N ASP A 6 0.19 26.11 -11.20
CA ASP A 6 0.16 24.69 -11.60
C ASP A 6 0.74 23.77 -10.51
N GLU A 7 1.71 24.22 -9.73
CA GLU A 7 2.30 23.42 -8.65
C GLU A 7 1.30 23.20 -7.49
N HIS A 8 0.53 24.24 -7.12
CA HIS A 8 -0.50 24.11 -6.08
C HIS A 8 -1.64 23.16 -6.49
N GLY A 9 -2.05 23.22 -7.74
CA GLY A 9 -3.09 22.33 -8.25
C GLY A 9 -2.63 20.87 -8.41
N MET A 10 -1.32 20.62 -8.63
CA MET A 10 -0.75 19.27 -8.65
C MET A 10 -0.64 18.69 -7.24
N ASP A 11 -0.19 19.49 -6.27
CA ASP A 11 -0.10 19.06 -4.87
C ASP A 11 -1.48 18.73 -4.27
N GLU A 12 -2.52 19.51 -4.60
CA GLU A 12 -3.89 19.20 -4.18
C GLU A 12 -4.43 17.90 -4.80
N LYS A 13 -4.22 17.67 -6.09
CA LYS A 13 -4.64 16.42 -6.75
C LYS A 13 -3.91 15.20 -6.21
N MET A 14 -2.60 15.30 -5.97
CA MET A 14 -1.82 14.23 -5.35
C MET A 14 -2.29 13.94 -3.93
N ALA A 15 -2.67 14.95 -3.16
CA ALA A 15 -3.27 14.78 -1.85
C ALA A 15 -4.62 14.07 -1.93
N GLU A 16 -5.49 14.45 -2.87
CA GLU A 16 -6.79 13.80 -3.07
C GLU A 16 -6.65 12.32 -3.47
N GLN A 17 -5.74 12.00 -4.38
CA GLN A 17 -5.48 10.61 -4.80
C GLN A 17 -4.96 9.76 -3.65
N SER A 18 -4.04 10.31 -2.85
CA SER A 18 -3.54 9.63 -1.65
C SER A 18 -4.65 9.39 -0.63
N LEU A 19 -5.59 10.32 -0.48
CA LEU A 19 -6.73 10.19 0.41
C LEU A 19 -7.67 9.06 -0.02
N LEU A 20 -8.01 8.99 -1.31
CA LEU A 20 -8.86 7.93 -1.86
C LEU A 20 -8.19 6.56 -1.69
N ALA A 21 -6.89 6.46 -1.99
CA ALA A 21 -6.15 5.23 -1.80
C ALA A 21 -6.13 4.77 -0.33
N ILE A 22 -5.98 5.70 0.62
CA ILE A 22 -6.05 5.40 2.05
C ILE A 22 -7.44 4.90 2.45
N GLU A 23 -8.51 5.49 1.91
CA GLU A 23 -9.88 5.08 2.24
C GLU A 23 -10.21 3.68 1.72
N GLU A 24 -9.77 3.36 0.51
CA GLU A 24 -10.01 2.07 -0.12
C GLU A 24 -9.11 0.94 0.38
N ALA A 25 -7.94 1.26 0.92
CA ALA A 25 -6.97 0.27 1.37
C ALA A 25 -7.37 -0.42 2.67
N ASP A 26 -7.07 -1.72 2.75
CA ASP A 26 -7.12 -2.51 3.98
C ASP A 26 -5.87 -2.29 4.82
N VAL A 27 -4.73 -2.06 4.16
CA VAL A 27 -3.46 -1.73 4.79
C VAL A 27 -2.74 -0.61 4.03
N VAL A 28 -2.09 0.28 4.76
CA VAL A 28 -1.33 1.40 4.22
C VAL A 28 0.15 1.24 4.57
N LEU A 29 1.00 1.26 3.56
CA LEU A 29 2.44 1.38 3.70
C LEU A 29 2.84 2.84 3.56
N PHE A 30 3.16 3.47 4.68
CA PHE A 30 3.60 4.85 4.72
C PHE A 30 5.12 4.93 4.57
N LEU A 31 5.59 5.27 3.37
CA LEU A 31 7.00 5.37 3.04
C LEU A 31 7.59 6.70 3.48
N VAL A 32 8.69 6.64 4.22
CA VAL A 32 9.52 7.77 4.62
C VAL A 32 10.97 7.56 4.17
N ASP A 33 11.71 8.65 4.01
CA ASP A 33 13.11 8.62 3.51
C ASP A 33 14.08 8.74 4.68
N ALA A 34 14.75 7.63 5.05
CA ALA A 34 15.69 7.58 6.15
C ALA A 34 16.93 8.47 5.94
N LYS A 35 17.32 8.74 4.68
CA LYS A 35 18.44 9.64 4.38
C LYS A 35 18.06 11.11 4.53
N ALA A 36 16.82 11.46 4.23
CA ALA A 36 16.32 12.82 4.37
C ALA A 36 15.95 13.17 5.82
N GLY A 37 15.69 12.13 6.65
CA GLY A 37 15.22 12.28 8.01
C GLY A 37 13.74 12.67 8.10
N PHE A 38 13.27 12.79 9.35
CA PHE A 38 11.89 13.15 9.66
C PHE A 38 11.58 14.60 9.26
N THR A 39 10.44 14.82 8.63
CA THR A 39 10.01 16.14 8.16
C THR A 39 8.60 16.51 8.60
N ALA A 40 8.26 17.79 8.53
CA ALA A 40 6.90 18.28 8.83
C ALA A 40 5.84 17.66 7.90
N ALA A 41 6.19 17.37 6.64
CA ALA A 41 5.28 16.71 5.71
C ALA A 41 5.01 15.25 6.12
N ASP A 42 6.02 14.53 6.62
CA ASP A 42 5.84 13.19 7.17
C ASP A 42 4.92 13.22 8.40
N GLN A 43 5.09 14.23 9.27
CA GLN A 43 4.22 14.43 10.43
C GLN A 43 2.76 14.63 10.01
N MET A 44 2.50 15.51 9.03
CA MET A 44 1.14 15.78 8.54
C MET A 44 0.47 14.53 8.00
N ILE A 45 1.18 13.72 7.19
CA ILE A 45 0.67 12.46 6.66
C ILE A 45 0.40 11.48 7.80
N GLY A 46 1.32 11.33 8.75
CA GLY A 46 1.16 10.46 9.90
C GLY A 46 -0.03 10.82 10.79
N GLU A 47 -0.24 12.12 11.06
CA GLU A 47 -1.42 12.61 11.79
C GLU A 47 -2.72 12.27 11.07
N HIS A 48 -2.72 12.39 9.75
CA HIS A 48 -3.87 12.08 8.92
C HIS A 48 -4.24 10.60 8.94
N LEU A 49 -3.24 9.71 8.87
CA LEU A 49 -3.42 8.27 8.98
C LEU A 49 -3.96 7.86 10.36
N ARG A 50 -3.39 8.41 11.43
CA ARG A 50 -3.85 8.13 12.80
C ARG A 50 -5.31 8.52 13.02
N LYS A 51 -5.74 9.69 12.50
CA LYS A 51 -7.13 10.16 12.60
C LYS A 51 -8.12 9.22 11.91
N ARG A 52 -7.70 8.51 10.85
CA ARG A 52 -8.55 7.58 10.11
C ARG A 52 -8.59 6.16 10.70
N ASN A 53 -7.78 5.88 11.70
CA ASN A 53 -7.69 4.55 12.33
C ASN A 53 -7.48 3.41 11.32
N LYS A 54 -6.77 3.70 10.22
CA LYS A 54 -6.40 2.70 9.21
C LYS A 54 -5.18 1.92 9.68
N ARG A 55 -5.17 0.62 9.40
CA ARG A 55 -3.99 -0.21 9.62
C ARG A 55 -2.85 0.31 8.75
N SER A 56 -1.84 0.88 9.38
CA SER A 56 -0.77 1.58 8.69
C SER A 56 0.58 1.21 9.28
N TYR A 57 1.55 0.99 8.42
CA TYR A 57 2.93 0.68 8.81
C TYR A 57 3.86 1.77 8.27
N VAL A 58 4.70 2.32 9.14
CA VAL A 58 5.78 3.23 8.72
C VAL A 58 6.91 2.40 8.12
N VAL A 59 7.32 2.75 6.91
CA VAL A 59 8.39 2.07 6.18
C VAL A 59 9.52 3.04 5.94
N ALA A 60 10.61 2.89 6.69
CA ALA A 60 11.81 3.72 6.56
C ALA A 60 12.67 3.18 5.40
N ASN A 61 12.55 3.82 4.24
CA ASN A 61 13.30 3.45 3.04
C ASN A 61 14.66 4.15 2.97
N LYS A 62 15.54 3.61 2.13
CA LYS A 62 16.91 4.11 1.87
C LYS A 62 17.83 3.98 3.08
N VAL A 63 17.65 2.94 3.91
CA VAL A 63 18.54 2.67 5.06
C VAL A 63 19.91 2.12 4.64
N ASP A 64 20.33 2.33 3.39
CA ASP A 64 21.68 1.98 2.95
C ASP A 64 22.70 2.74 3.78
N ASN A 65 23.51 2.00 4.53
CA ASN A 65 24.52 2.55 5.44
C ASN A 65 23.97 3.36 6.64
N ILE A 66 22.70 3.20 6.97
CA ILE A 66 22.08 3.74 8.18
C ILE A 66 21.78 2.56 9.12
N ASP A 67 22.08 2.75 10.39
CA ASP A 67 21.72 1.77 11.42
C ASP A 67 20.18 1.65 11.49
N PRO A 68 19.61 0.44 11.41
CA PRO A 68 18.17 0.24 11.48
C PRO A 68 17.52 0.81 12.75
N ASP A 69 18.20 0.76 13.88
CA ASP A 69 17.69 1.30 15.15
C ASP A 69 17.67 2.83 15.16
N MET A 70 18.65 3.45 14.52
CA MET A 70 18.64 4.90 14.29
C MET A 70 17.46 5.30 13.39
N ALA A 71 17.20 4.55 12.31
CA ALA A 71 16.06 4.82 11.44
C ALA A 71 14.72 4.65 12.20
N ARG A 72 14.59 3.65 13.08
CA ARG A 72 13.40 3.50 13.93
C ARG A 72 13.22 4.68 14.88
N ALA A 73 14.29 5.09 15.55
CA ALA A 73 14.26 6.21 16.49
C ALA A 73 13.91 7.54 15.81
N GLU A 74 14.41 7.78 14.60
CA GLU A 74 14.13 8.99 13.81
C GLU A 74 12.64 9.17 13.53
N PHE A 75 11.92 8.09 13.22
CA PHE A 75 10.50 8.13 12.86
C PHE A 75 9.55 7.78 14.01
N ALA A 76 10.07 7.51 15.22
CA ALA A 76 9.26 7.29 16.42
C ALA A 76 8.25 8.43 16.72
N PRO A 77 8.57 9.73 16.45
CA PRO A 77 7.62 10.83 16.67
C PRO A 77 6.32 10.71 15.84
N LEU A 78 6.28 9.89 14.78
CA LEU A 78 5.05 9.61 14.05
C LEU A 78 3.98 8.92 14.92
N GLY A 79 4.37 8.23 15.99
CA GLY A 79 3.44 7.57 16.91
C GLY A 79 2.58 6.47 16.26
N MET A 80 3.16 5.76 15.29
CA MET A 80 2.48 4.71 14.49
C MET A 80 3.15 3.33 14.65
N GLY A 81 3.85 3.11 15.76
CA GLY A 81 4.67 1.94 15.98
C GLY A 81 6.08 2.07 15.39
N ASP A 82 6.85 0.99 15.48
CA ASP A 82 8.23 0.98 14.99
C ASP A 82 8.28 1.02 13.46
N ALA A 83 9.11 1.90 12.93
CA ALA A 83 9.34 1.95 11.50
C ALA A 83 10.06 0.69 11.01
N ILE A 84 9.60 0.13 9.90
CA ILE A 84 10.21 -1.04 9.26
C ILE A 84 11.31 -0.55 8.30
N PRO A 85 12.60 -0.83 8.59
CA PRO A 85 13.69 -0.36 7.76
C PRO A 85 13.85 -1.22 6.51
N ILE A 86 13.92 -0.57 5.34
CA ILE A 86 14.16 -1.23 4.06
C ILE A 86 15.21 -0.48 3.22
N ALA A 87 15.84 -1.19 2.31
CA ALA A 87 16.62 -0.60 1.23
C ALA A 87 16.00 -1.03 -0.11
N GLY A 88 14.92 -0.35 -0.50
CA GLY A 88 14.09 -0.72 -1.65
C GLY A 88 14.88 -0.81 -2.95
N ALA A 89 15.84 0.07 -3.19
CA ALA A 89 16.71 0.01 -4.38
C ALA A 89 17.47 -1.32 -4.49
N HIS A 90 17.82 -1.93 -3.36
CA HIS A 90 18.56 -3.19 -3.27
C HIS A 90 17.68 -4.40 -2.93
N GLY A 91 16.38 -4.25 -2.84
CA GLY A 91 15.45 -5.33 -2.49
C GLY A 91 15.54 -5.82 -1.05
N ARG A 92 16.31 -5.15 -0.17
CA ARG A 92 16.49 -5.59 1.22
C ARG A 92 15.31 -5.20 2.10
N GLY A 93 14.81 -6.16 2.89
CA GLY A 93 13.74 -5.97 3.87
C GLY A 93 12.33 -6.02 3.28
N ILE A 94 12.14 -6.22 1.97
CA ILE A 94 10.83 -6.20 1.31
C ILE A 94 10.00 -7.41 1.71
N SER A 95 10.56 -8.63 1.65
CA SER A 95 9.84 -9.83 2.08
C SER A 95 9.40 -9.75 3.54
N GLN A 96 10.28 -9.24 4.42
CA GLN A 96 9.94 -9.03 5.83
C GLN A 96 8.84 -7.98 6.01
N LEU A 97 8.88 -6.88 5.23
CA LEU A 97 7.83 -5.85 5.23
C LEU A 97 6.47 -6.48 4.88
N LEU A 98 6.42 -7.27 3.82
CA LEU A 98 5.19 -7.93 3.39
C LEU A 98 4.70 -8.95 4.43
N GLU A 99 5.58 -9.72 5.03
CA GLU A 99 5.22 -10.65 6.10
C GLU A 99 4.60 -9.91 7.29
N VAL A 100 5.21 -8.81 7.76
CA VAL A 100 4.68 -8.03 8.87
C VAL A 100 3.35 -7.35 8.51
N ALA A 101 3.28 -6.72 7.34
CA ALA A 101 2.09 -5.97 6.93
C ALA A 101 0.88 -6.86 6.67
N LEU A 102 1.10 -8.10 6.21
CA LEU A 102 0.05 -9.02 5.80
C LEU A 102 -0.24 -10.12 6.83
N SER A 103 0.61 -10.29 7.86
CA SER A 103 0.46 -11.33 8.90
C SER A 103 -0.84 -11.26 9.69
N SER A 104 -1.49 -10.12 9.70
CA SER A 104 -2.70 -9.88 10.49
C SER A 104 -4.00 -10.06 9.70
N PHE A 105 -3.90 -10.47 8.44
CA PHE A 105 -5.05 -10.90 7.66
C PHE A 105 -5.21 -12.41 7.78
N PRO A 106 -6.45 -12.94 7.98
CA PRO A 106 -6.68 -14.38 7.97
C PRO A 106 -6.18 -14.97 6.66
N ARG A 107 -5.53 -16.11 6.72
CA ARG A 107 -5.23 -16.91 5.54
C ARG A 107 -6.49 -17.71 5.23
N ASP A 108 -6.86 -17.82 3.96
CA ASP A 108 -8.06 -18.53 3.50
C ASP A 108 -8.15 -20.02 3.94
N GLU A 109 -7.19 -20.53 4.71
CA GLU A 109 -7.23 -21.90 5.24
C GLU A 109 -8.22 -22.09 6.41
N ASP A 110 -8.68 -21.01 7.07
CA ASP A 110 -9.53 -21.11 8.26
C ASP A 110 -11.01 -20.71 8.03
N ASP A 111 -11.37 -20.15 6.89
CA ASP A 111 -12.74 -19.71 6.58
C ASP A 111 -13.48 -20.57 5.54
N ALA A 112 -13.22 -21.88 5.52
CA ALA A 112 -14.11 -22.82 4.87
C ALA A 112 -15.35 -23.13 5.75
N GLU A 113 -16.01 -22.12 6.28
CA GLU A 113 -17.43 -22.23 6.60
C GLU A 113 -18.21 -21.91 5.32
N GLU A 114 -18.52 -22.97 4.60
CA GLU A 114 -19.41 -23.02 3.46
C GLU A 114 -20.75 -22.35 3.79
N GLY A 115 -20.86 -21.06 3.47
CA GLY A 115 -22.18 -20.50 3.20
C GLY A 115 -22.70 -21.16 1.95
N GLU A 116 -23.72 -22.03 2.08
CA GLU A 116 -24.37 -22.71 0.97
C GLU A 116 -24.69 -21.71 -0.15
N PRO A 117 -24.35 -22.02 -1.42
CA PRO A 117 -24.67 -21.12 -2.53
C PRO A 117 -26.18 -21.04 -2.67
N GLU A 118 -26.73 -19.86 -2.49
CA GLU A 118 -28.10 -19.58 -2.83
C GLU A 118 -28.28 -19.74 -4.35
N ILE A 119 -28.84 -20.89 -4.76
CA ILE A 119 -29.11 -21.21 -6.16
C ILE A 119 -30.38 -20.43 -6.55
N VAL A 120 -30.23 -19.32 -7.21
CA VAL A 120 -31.30 -18.70 -7.95
C VAL A 120 -31.37 -19.33 -9.33
N LEU A 121 -32.37 -20.18 -9.54
CA LEU A 121 -32.71 -20.76 -10.83
C LEU A 121 -33.42 -19.72 -11.68
N GLU A 122 -32.90 -19.49 -12.87
CA GLU A 122 -33.49 -19.29 -14.21
C GLU A 122 -32.83 -18.18 -15.02
N GLY A 123 -32.18 -18.62 -16.10
CA GLY A 123 -32.12 -17.95 -17.39
C GLY A 123 -31.19 -16.76 -17.53
N GLU A 124 -30.10 -16.99 -18.19
CA GLU A 124 -28.99 -16.12 -18.61
C GLU A 124 -27.79 -16.26 -17.66
N GLU A 125 -26.65 -16.56 -18.25
CA GLU A 125 -25.35 -16.84 -17.65
C GLU A 125 -25.18 -16.20 -16.24
N ALA A 126 -25.36 -17.01 -15.21
CA ALA A 126 -25.21 -16.59 -13.82
C ALA A 126 -23.74 -16.13 -13.60
N LYS A 127 -23.48 -14.87 -13.82
CA LYS A 127 -22.28 -14.22 -13.33
C LYS A 127 -22.43 -14.20 -11.82
N ARG A 128 -21.73 -15.13 -11.15
CA ARG A 128 -21.53 -15.08 -9.71
C ARG A 128 -21.09 -13.66 -9.35
N ILE A 129 -21.95 -12.93 -8.65
CA ILE A 129 -21.57 -11.62 -8.10
C ILE A 129 -20.72 -11.93 -6.88
N PRO A 130 -19.40 -11.68 -6.91
CA PRO A 130 -18.54 -11.94 -5.77
C PRO A 130 -18.98 -11.05 -4.61
N GLY A 131 -18.93 -11.60 -3.40
CA GLY A 131 -19.17 -10.84 -2.17
C GLY A 131 -18.15 -9.70 -1.99
N PRO A 132 -18.44 -8.72 -1.13
CA PRO A 132 -17.49 -7.66 -0.82
C PRO A 132 -16.24 -8.30 -0.21
N GLY A 133 -15.12 -8.28 -0.96
CA GLY A 133 -13.82 -8.87 -0.60
C GLY A 133 -13.31 -10.00 -1.51
N GLU A 134 -14.17 -10.67 -2.25
CA GLU A 134 -13.82 -11.88 -3.03
C GLU A 134 -13.10 -11.61 -4.37
N LYS A 135 -13.18 -10.39 -4.92
CA LYS A 135 -12.63 -10.10 -6.27
C LYS A 135 -11.23 -9.50 -6.28
N ASP A 136 -10.95 -8.67 -5.32
CA ASP A 136 -9.77 -7.80 -5.39
C ASP A 136 -8.65 -8.19 -4.42
N GLY A 137 -8.89 -9.18 -3.54
CA GLY A 137 -7.94 -9.52 -2.48
C GLY A 137 -7.72 -8.36 -1.48
N ILE A 138 -6.69 -8.48 -0.66
CA ILE A 138 -6.32 -7.44 0.32
C ILE A 138 -5.75 -6.23 -0.44
N LYS A 139 -6.32 -5.05 -0.19
CA LYS A 139 -5.91 -3.79 -0.83
C LYS A 139 -4.78 -3.12 -0.04
N ILE A 140 -3.66 -2.90 -0.70
CA ILE A 140 -2.47 -2.29 -0.13
C ILE A 140 -2.23 -0.94 -0.78
N ALA A 141 -2.30 0.16 -0.03
CA ALA A 141 -1.90 1.47 -0.52
C ALA A 141 -0.46 1.80 -0.12
N ILE A 142 0.29 2.39 -1.03
CA ILE A 142 1.62 2.92 -0.76
C ILE A 142 1.56 4.45 -0.88
N ILE A 143 1.83 5.11 0.23
CA ILE A 143 1.79 6.57 0.31
C ILE A 143 3.11 7.10 0.86
N GLY A 144 3.35 8.37 0.66
CA GLY A 144 4.55 9.07 1.12
C GLY A 144 4.87 10.26 0.23
N ARG A 145 5.81 11.07 0.66
CA ARG A 145 6.29 12.23 -0.10
C ARG A 145 6.85 11.84 -1.47
N PRO A 146 6.93 12.77 -2.43
CA PRO A 146 7.67 12.54 -3.67
C PRO A 146 9.12 12.09 -3.39
N ASN A 147 9.65 11.22 -4.25
CA ASN A 147 11.04 10.74 -4.21
C ASN A 147 11.45 9.90 -2.97
N VAL A 148 10.53 9.47 -2.12
CA VAL A 148 10.83 8.55 -1.00
C VAL A 148 11.07 7.11 -1.48
N GLY A 149 10.72 6.80 -2.74
CA GLY A 149 10.96 5.50 -3.37
C GLY A 149 9.73 4.63 -3.54
N LYS A 150 8.52 5.22 -3.62
CA LYS A 150 7.25 4.48 -3.83
C LYS A 150 7.31 3.56 -5.04
N SER A 151 7.58 4.10 -6.23
CA SER A 151 7.65 3.32 -7.47
C SER A 151 8.75 2.24 -7.43
N THR A 152 9.87 2.52 -6.77
CA THR A 152 10.93 1.54 -6.57
C THR A 152 10.45 0.39 -5.70
N LEU A 153 9.73 0.68 -4.62
CA LEU A 153 9.14 -0.34 -3.74
C LEU A 153 8.11 -1.18 -4.50
N VAL A 154 7.17 -0.54 -5.21
CA VAL A 154 6.17 -1.21 -6.06
C VAL A 154 6.84 -2.21 -7.00
N ASN A 155 7.81 -1.76 -7.79
CA ASN A 155 8.52 -2.60 -8.75
C ASN A 155 9.25 -3.77 -8.09
N ARG A 156 9.79 -3.57 -6.89
CA ARG A 156 10.46 -4.63 -6.15
C ARG A 156 9.49 -5.63 -5.55
N MET A 157 8.37 -5.15 -5.00
CA MET A 157 7.31 -6.04 -4.48
C MET A 157 6.76 -6.95 -5.58
N LEU A 158 6.47 -6.38 -6.76
CA LEU A 158 5.95 -7.11 -7.91
C LEU A 158 7.01 -7.99 -8.60
N GLY A 159 8.28 -7.73 -8.39
CA GLY A 159 9.41 -8.53 -8.92
C GLY A 159 9.96 -9.59 -7.97
N GLU A 160 9.31 -9.85 -6.82
CA GLU A 160 9.70 -10.98 -5.95
C GLU A 160 9.36 -12.32 -6.59
N ASP A 161 10.20 -13.35 -6.39
CA ASP A 161 10.04 -14.70 -6.97
C ASP A 161 8.71 -15.38 -6.62
N ARG A 162 8.04 -14.93 -5.57
CA ARG A 162 6.77 -15.48 -5.07
C ARG A 162 5.55 -14.64 -5.47
N VAL A 163 5.71 -13.65 -6.33
CA VAL A 163 4.65 -12.73 -6.75
C VAL A 163 4.29 -12.99 -8.20
N ILE A 164 3.00 -13.22 -8.46
CA ILE A 164 2.42 -13.33 -9.78
C ILE A 164 1.56 -12.09 -10.02
N VAL A 165 1.88 -11.30 -11.04
CA VAL A 165 1.13 -10.10 -11.42
C VAL A 165 0.11 -10.46 -12.50
N TYR A 166 -1.13 -10.02 -12.32
CA TYR A 166 -2.19 -10.21 -13.30
C TYR A 166 -2.32 -8.97 -14.19
N ASP A 167 -2.30 -9.20 -15.50
CA ASP A 167 -2.54 -8.15 -16.49
C ASP A 167 -4.05 -7.95 -16.64
N GLN A 168 -4.64 -7.12 -15.78
CA GLN A 168 -6.05 -6.73 -15.89
C GLN A 168 -6.15 -5.26 -16.28
N PRO A 169 -6.86 -4.93 -17.37
CA PRO A 169 -7.14 -3.55 -17.71
C PRO A 169 -8.21 -2.99 -16.75
N GLY A 170 -7.81 -2.14 -15.85
CA GLY A 170 -8.68 -1.48 -14.87
C GLY A 170 -8.02 -0.24 -14.32
N THR A 171 -7.77 0.75 -15.17
CA THR A 171 -7.35 2.08 -14.73
C THR A 171 -8.58 2.97 -14.64
N THR A 172 -8.99 3.34 -13.43
CA THR A 172 -9.76 4.56 -13.24
C THR A 172 -8.80 5.75 -13.35
N ARG A 173 -9.31 6.90 -13.77
CA ARG A 173 -8.52 8.07 -14.21
C ARG A 173 -7.48 8.60 -13.20
N ASP A 174 -7.49 8.14 -11.95
CA ASP A 174 -6.80 8.78 -10.84
C ASP A 174 -5.96 7.84 -9.96
N SER A 175 -6.11 6.51 -10.06
CA SER A 175 -5.31 5.52 -9.31
C SER A 175 -5.04 4.28 -10.15
N ILE A 176 -3.86 3.72 -10.01
CA ILE A 176 -3.47 2.48 -10.69
C ILE A 176 -3.65 1.33 -9.71
N TYR A 177 -4.51 0.37 -10.09
CA TYR A 177 -4.73 -0.86 -9.32
C TYR A 177 -3.96 -1.99 -9.99
N ILE A 178 -3.05 -2.61 -9.25
CA ILE A 178 -2.21 -3.70 -9.73
C ILE A 178 -2.55 -4.97 -8.94
N PRO A 179 -3.39 -5.87 -9.48
CA PRO A 179 -3.67 -7.14 -8.84
C PRO A 179 -2.46 -8.05 -8.93
N PHE A 180 -2.13 -8.69 -7.83
CA PHE A 180 -1.05 -9.68 -7.75
C PHE A 180 -1.38 -10.79 -6.75
N GLU A 181 -0.69 -11.92 -6.86
CA GLU A 181 -0.80 -13.05 -5.96
C GLU A 181 0.55 -13.34 -5.30
N ARG A 182 0.54 -13.63 -4.01
CA ARG A 182 1.73 -14.02 -3.26
C ARG A 182 1.35 -15.10 -2.24
N ASN A 183 2.06 -16.24 -2.27
CA ASN A 183 1.77 -17.40 -1.42
C ASN A 183 0.31 -17.88 -1.53
N ASP A 184 -0.22 -17.96 -2.74
CA ASP A 184 -1.59 -18.38 -3.07
C ASP A 184 -2.71 -17.42 -2.56
N GLU A 185 -2.34 -16.24 -2.08
CA GLU A 185 -3.28 -15.21 -1.65
C GLU A 185 -3.29 -14.02 -2.61
N LYS A 186 -4.48 -13.45 -2.82
CA LYS A 186 -4.71 -12.33 -3.75
C LYS A 186 -4.58 -11.00 -3.04
N TYR A 187 -3.92 -10.09 -3.71
CA TYR A 187 -3.71 -8.71 -3.26
C TYR A 187 -3.94 -7.74 -4.40
N THR A 188 -4.32 -6.52 -4.06
CA THR A 188 -4.36 -5.41 -5.01
C THR A 188 -3.54 -4.25 -4.48
N LEU A 189 -2.54 -3.86 -5.23
CA LEU A 189 -1.73 -2.69 -4.92
C LEU A 189 -2.40 -1.46 -5.51
N ILE A 190 -2.61 -0.44 -4.68
CA ILE A 190 -3.11 0.87 -5.10
C ILE A 190 -1.90 1.80 -5.16
N ASP A 191 -1.45 2.09 -6.39
CA ASP A 191 -0.34 3.02 -6.61
C ASP A 191 -0.90 4.44 -6.73
N THR A 192 -0.49 5.28 -5.80
CA THR A 192 -0.74 6.71 -5.87
C THR A 192 0.40 7.32 -6.65
N ALA A 193 0.14 7.72 -7.89
CA ALA A 193 1.10 8.45 -8.71
C ALA A 193 1.68 9.63 -7.91
N GLY A 194 2.99 9.54 -7.68
CA GLY A 194 3.75 10.57 -6.98
C GLY A 194 4.57 11.38 -7.95
#